data_2b86f140561acb1d0406e02c96c10218
#
_entry.id   2b86f140561acb1d0406e02c96c10218
#
_cell.length_a   1.000
_cell.length_b   1.000
_cell.length_c   1.000
_cell.angle_alpha   90.00
_cell.angle_beta   90.00
_cell.angle_gamma   90.00
#
_symmetry.space_group_name_H-M   'P 1'
#
loop_
_entity.id
_entity.type
_entity.pdbx_description
1 polymer ?
#
loop_
_entity_poly.entity_id
_entity_poly.type
_entity_poly.pdbx_seq_one_letter_code
_entity_poly.pdbx_strand_id
1 'polypeptide(L)'
;MTSLNFFPFVTKISSILPKHIRSIVFDESKNSQQLSIELFSQKDIIPVLKLLKKHSNFLFLSLAELTAVDXLGGIGTINGGFLIRERFQLVYILTSHYFNFRVKIVSFLSDESVAVSLCNLFKAANXLEREVYDMFGIFFVNHFDLRRILTDYGFEGYPLRKDFPVTGYTEVRYDDTEKCLVYESLELSQELRSFDTLSPXTNS
;
A
#
# COMPACT_ATOMS: atom_id res chain seq x y z
N MET A 1 13.95 -20.01 -4.63
CA MET A 1 12.81 -20.88 -4.96
C MET A 1 12.63 -20.93 -6.46
N THR A 2 12.37 -22.10 -6.97
CA THR A 2 12.19 -22.27 -8.40
C THR A 2 10.73 -22.00 -8.77
N SER A 3 10.51 -21.76 -10.05
CA SER A 3 9.16 -21.53 -10.55
C SER A 3 8.27 -22.76 -10.40
N LEU A 4 8.86 -23.92 -10.27
CA LEU A 4 8.08 -25.14 -10.09
C LEU A 4 7.24 -25.13 -8.83
N ASN A 5 7.66 -24.35 -7.84
CA ASN A 5 6.94 -24.31 -6.57
C ASN A 5 5.72 -23.39 -6.59
N PHE A 6 5.62 -22.52 -7.59
CA PHE A 6 4.47 -21.63 -7.68
C PHE A 6 3.21 -22.34 -8.14
N PHE A 7 3.35 -23.26 -9.04
CA PHE A 7 2.18 -23.86 -9.65
C PHE A 7 1.28 -24.60 -8.65
N PRO A 8 1.82 -25.44 -7.77
CA PRO A 8 0.96 -26.06 -6.75
C PRO A 8 0.30 -25.03 -5.85
N PHE A 9 1.03 -23.96 -5.50
CA PHE A 9 0.46 -22.90 -4.66
C PHE A 9 -0.70 -22.23 -5.36
N VAL A 10 -0.52 -21.88 -6.63
CA VAL A 10 -1.57 -21.20 -7.39
C VAL A 10 -2.81 -22.07 -7.51
N THR A 11 -2.61 -23.33 -7.83
CA THR A 11 -3.72 -24.25 -7.96
C THR A 11 -4.48 -24.39 -6.63
N LYS A 12 -3.75 -24.49 -5.53
CA LYS A 12 -4.36 -24.69 -4.24
C LYS A 12 -5.18 -23.48 -3.83
N ILE A 13 -4.58 -22.28 -3.93
CA ILE A 13 -5.28 -21.11 -3.46
C ILE A 13 -6.46 -20.76 -4.37
N SER A 14 -6.35 -21.04 -5.65
CA SER A 14 -7.45 -20.78 -6.58
C SER A 14 -8.64 -21.68 -6.26
N SER A 15 -8.40 -22.91 -5.83
CA SER A 15 -9.48 -23.82 -5.51
C SER A 15 -10.14 -23.51 -4.17
N ILE A 16 -9.39 -22.96 -3.22
CA ILE A 16 -9.91 -22.71 -1.88
C ILE A 16 -10.67 -21.39 -1.80
N LEU A 17 -10.17 -20.34 -2.46
CA LEU A 17 -10.73 -19.00 -2.33
C LEU A 17 -11.14 -18.38 -3.68
N PRO A 18 -11.97 -19.05 -4.46
CA PRO A 18 -12.31 -18.46 -5.77
C PRO A 18 -13.15 -17.20 -5.67
N LYS A 19 -13.91 -17.02 -4.59
CA LYS A 19 -14.78 -15.86 -4.46
C LYS A 19 -14.02 -14.58 -4.11
N HIS A 20 -12.84 -14.71 -3.56
CA HIS A 20 -12.13 -13.54 -3.03
C HIS A 20 -11.01 -13.06 -3.93
N ILE A 21 -10.57 -13.87 -4.86
CA ILE A 21 -9.40 -13.57 -5.66
C ILE A 21 -9.83 -13.22 -7.06
N ARG A 22 -9.48 -12.00 -7.49
CA ARG A 22 -9.81 -11.56 -8.83
C ARG A 22 -8.84 -12.13 -9.86
N SER A 23 -7.55 -12.12 -9.54
CA SER A 23 -6.57 -12.64 -10.47
C SER A 23 -5.30 -13.00 -9.73
N ILE A 24 -4.53 -13.87 -10.34
CA ILE A 24 -3.21 -14.23 -9.85
C ILE A 24 -2.25 -13.97 -11.00
N VAL A 25 -1.27 -13.10 -10.75
CA VAL A 25 -0.31 -12.69 -11.76
C VAL A 25 1.07 -13.17 -11.37
N PHE A 26 1.71 -13.86 -12.28
CA PHE A 26 3.09 -14.29 -12.08
C PHE A 26 4.00 -13.39 -12.89
N ASP A 27 4.82 -12.64 -12.19
CA ASP A 27 5.74 -11.72 -12.83
C ASP A 27 7.14 -12.30 -12.76
N GLU A 28 7.69 -12.62 -13.92
CA GLU A 28 9.01 -13.20 -14.01
C GLU A 28 9.93 -12.20 -14.70
N SER A 29 10.80 -11.62 -13.95
CA SER A 29 11.81 -10.73 -14.49
C SER A 29 13.16 -11.41 -14.44
N LYS A 30 14.17 -10.73 -14.99
CA LYS A 30 15.48 -11.32 -15.06
C LYS A 30 16.06 -11.65 -13.69
N ASN A 31 15.72 -10.85 -12.69
CA ASN A 31 16.33 -11.01 -11.39
C ASN A 31 15.40 -11.44 -10.30
N SER A 32 14.10 -11.61 -10.60
CA SER A 32 13.16 -11.98 -9.56
C SER A 32 11.95 -12.64 -10.14
N GLN A 33 11.32 -13.46 -9.34
CA GLN A 33 10.03 -14.06 -9.64
C GLN A 33 9.10 -13.64 -8.53
N GLN A 34 7.96 -13.08 -8.90
CA GLN A 34 7.01 -12.60 -7.92
C GLN A 34 5.61 -13.03 -8.26
N LEU A 35 4.92 -13.56 -7.27
CA LEU A 35 3.53 -13.95 -7.41
C LEU A 35 2.67 -12.88 -6.77
N SER A 36 1.72 -12.34 -7.53
CA SER A 36 0.81 -11.33 -7.05
C SER A 36 -0.61 -11.87 -7.08
N ILE A 37 -1.31 -11.70 -5.98
CA ILE A 37 -2.71 -12.09 -5.88
C ILE A 37 -3.52 -10.81 -5.74
N GLU A 38 -4.39 -10.55 -6.70
CA GLU A 38 -5.23 -9.36 -6.68
C GLU A 38 -6.60 -9.74 -6.14
N LEU A 39 -7.06 -9.01 -5.15
CA LEU A 39 -8.35 -9.23 -4.53
C LEU A 39 -9.40 -8.31 -5.11
N PHE A 40 -10.67 -8.71 -4.98
CA PHE A 40 -11.74 -7.88 -5.48
C PHE A 40 -11.90 -6.59 -4.68
N SER A 41 -11.80 -6.67 -3.37
CA SER A 41 -12.01 -5.50 -2.54
C SER A 41 -11.38 -5.70 -1.17
N GLN A 42 -11.46 -4.67 -0.34
CA GLN A 42 -10.97 -4.75 1.02
C GLN A 42 -11.74 -5.75 1.88
N LYS A 43 -12.96 -6.08 1.49
CA LYS A 43 -13.70 -7.10 2.21
C LYS A 43 -13.00 -8.46 2.18
N ASP A 44 -12.20 -8.69 1.16
CA ASP A 44 -11.55 -9.99 0.96
C ASP A 44 -10.24 -10.12 1.73
N ILE A 45 -9.76 -9.03 2.31
CA ILE A 45 -8.43 -9.03 2.93
C ILE A 45 -8.37 -10.03 4.09
N ILE A 46 -9.31 -9.94 5.02
CA ILE A 46 -9.24 -10.78 6.21
C ILE A 46 -9.37 -12.26 5.87
N PRO A 47 -10.37 -12.69 5.11
CA PRO A 47 -10.45 -14.13 4.84
C PRO A 47 -9.24 -14.67 4.07
N VAL A 48 -8.73 -13.89 3.11
CA VAL A 48 -7.60 -14.39 2.33
C VAL A 48 -6.33 -14.45 3.18
N LEU A 49 -6.02 -13.38 3.91
CA LEU A 49 -4.79 -13.37 4.68
C LEU A 49 -4.87 -14.31 5.88
N LYS A 50 -6.05 -14.48 6.44
CA LYS A 50 -6.22 -15.45 7.52
C LYS A 50 -5.95 -16.87 7.04
N LEU A 51 -6.45 -17.20 5.84
CA LEU A 51 -6.18 -18.50 5.28
C LEU A 51 -4.68 -18.67 4.97
N LEU A 52 -4.08 -17.67 4.37
CA LEU A 52 -2.66 -17.77 4.04
C LEU A 52 -1.80 -17.94 5.28
N LYS A 53 -2.19 -17.30 6.37
CA LYS A 53 -1.43 -17.39 7.60
C LYS A 53 -1.59 -18.75 8.27
N LYS A 54 -2.80 -19.28 8.32
CA LYS A 54 -3.10 -20.43 9.18
C LYS A 54 -3.13 -21.76 8.47
N HIS A 55 -3.28 -21.77 7.14
CA HIS A 55 -3.37 -23.04 6.44
C HIS A 55 -2.01 -23.72 6.41
N SER A 56 -2.01 -25.03 6.70
CA SER A 56 -0.77 -25.77 6.84
C SER A 56 0.04 -25.83 5.55
N ASN A 57 -0.59 -25.64 4.40
CA ASN A 57 0.13 -25.64 3.13
C ASN A 57 0.74 -24.28 2.79
N PHE A 58 0.45 -23.25 3.53
CA PHE A 58 0.92 -21.89 3.20
C PHE A 58 1.79 -21.28 4.29
N LEU A 59 1.25 -21.15 5.48
CA LEU A 59 1.95 -20.66 6.67
C LEU A 59 2.69 -19.34 6.42
N PHE A 60 1.98 -18.39 5.87
CA PHE A 60 2.52 -17.04 5.72
C PHE A 60 2.35 -16.31 7.05
N LEU A 61 3.31 -16.52 7.94
CA LEU A 61 3.19 -16.05 9.30
C LEU A 61 3.67 -14.61 9.48
N SER A 62 4.37 -14.05 8.51
CA SER A 62 4.94 -12.71 8.64
C SER A 62 4.37 -11.77 7.58
N LEU A 63 3.93 -10.60 8.03
CA LEU A 63 3.63 -9.49 7.14
C LEU A 63 4.91 -8.68 7.04
N ALA A 64 5.62 -8.85 5.93
CA ALA A 64 6.92 -8.22 5.77
C ALA A 64 6.79 -6.75 5.45
N GLU A 65 5.75 -6.36 4.70
CA GLU A 65 5.59 -4.98 4.33
C GLU A 65 4.14 -4.70 3.97
N LEU A 66 3.74 -3.46 4.22
CA LEU A 66 2.46 -2.92 3.75
C LEU A 66 2.73 -1.52 3.28
N THR A 67 2.37 -1.23 2.04
CA THR A 67 2.52 0.10 1.51
C THR A 67 1.36 0.42 0.59
N ALA A 68 1.33 1.64 0.09
CA ALA A 68 0.28 2.08 -0.82
C ALA A 68 0.88 2.74 -2.03
N VAL A 69 0.11 2.77 -3.11
CA VAL A 69 0.45 3.49 -4.32
C VAL A 69 -0.72 4.39 -4.64
N ASP A 70 -0.42 5.66 -4.94
CA ASP A 70 -1.44 6.64 -5.27
C ASP A 70 -1.50 6.79 -6.78
N UNK A 71 -2.52 6.45 -7.24
CA UNK A 71 -2.70 6.49 -8.41
C UNK A 71 -3.39 7.52 -8.87
N LEU A 72 -3.43 8.67 -8.28
CA LEU A 72 -4.22 9.84 -8.63
C LEU A 72 -3.92 10.32 -10.04
N GLY A 73 -4.99 10.61 -10.76
CA GLY A 73 -4.84 11.08 -12.12
C GLY A 73 -4.38 10.03 -13.08
N GLY A 74 -4.06 8.88 -12.58
CA GLY A 74 -3.71 7.78 -13.44
C GLY A 74 -4.91 7.25 -14.15
N ILE A 75 -4.74 6.99 -15.42
CA ILE A 75 -5.76 6.28 -16.16
C ILE A 75 -5.81 4.89 -15.59
N GLY A 76 -6.98 4.43 -15.30
CA GLY A 76 -7.10 3.15 -14.64
C GLY A 76 -6.23 2.09 -15.29
N THR A 77 -5.58 1.33 -14.45
CA THR A 77 -4.76 0.23 -14.92
C THR A 77 -5.67 -0.90 -15.36
N ILE A 78 -5.34 -1.49 -16.49
CA ILE A 78 -6.09 -2.63 -16.98
C ILE A 78 -5.40 -3.89 -16.51
N ASN A 79 -6.01 -4.56 -15.57
CA ASN A 79 -5.52 -5.83 -15.09
C ASN A 79 -6.55 -6.89 -15.41
N GLY A 80 -6.13 -7.88 -16.17
CA GLY A 80 -7.03 -8.94 -16.53
C GLY A 80 -8.25 -8.46 -17.29
N GLY A 81 -8.12 -7.38 -18.04
CA GLY A 81 -9.22 -6.84 -18.81
C GLY A 81 -10.13 -5.88 -18.06
N PHE A 82 -9.83 -5.59 -16.82
CA PHE A 82 -10.66 -4.69 -16.04
C PHE A 82 -9.96 -3.36 -15.85
N LEU A 83 -10.72 -2.29 -15.94
CA LEU A 83 -10.21 -0.95 -15.72
C LEU A 83 -10.31 -0.65 -14.21
N ILE A 84 -9.17 -0.40 -13.61
CA ILE A 84 -9.11 -0.09 -12.19
C ILE A 84 -9.21 1.42 -12.02
N ARG A 85 -10.25 1.86 -11.36
CA ARG A 85 -10.49 3.29 -11.17
C ARG A 85 -10.29 3.75 -9.74
N GLU A 86 -9.97 2.83 -8.84
CA GLU A 86 -9.70 3.21 -7.46
C GLU A 86 -8.44 4.04 -7.38
N ARG A 87 -8.43 4.99 -6.45
CA ARG A 87 -7.29 5.87 -6.31
C ARG A 87 -6.06 5.16 -5.75
N PHE A 88 -6.24 4.34 -4.73
CA PHE A 88 -5.12 3.75 -4.03
C PHE A 88 -5.03 2.27 -4.28
N GLN A 89 -3.81 1.79 -4.32
CA GLN A 89 -3.50 0.37 -4.38
C GLN A 89 -2.72 0.03 -3.12
N LEU A 90 -3.28 -0.87 -2.32
CA LEU A 90 -2.59 -1.35 -1.13
C LEU A 90 -1.85 -2.63 -1.48
N VAL A 91 -0.59 -2.69 -1.10
CA VAL A 91 0.28 -3.81 -1.41
C VAL A 91 0.78 -4.42 -0.11
N TYR A 92 0.51 -5.69 0.06
CA TYR A 92 0.91 -6.45 1.24
C TYR A 92 1.91 -7.51 0.81
N ILE A 93 3.04 -7.58 1.48
CA ILE A 93 4.04 -8.63 1.21
C ILE A 93 4.04 -9.58 2.39
N LEU A 94 3.71 -10.82 2.11
CA LEU A 94 3.71 -11.88 3.12
C LEU A 94 4.84 -12.84 2.87
N THR A 95 5.42 -13.35 3.94
CA THR A 95 6.51 -14.32 3.84
C THR A 95 6.17 -15.58 4.60
N SER A 96 6.46 -16.70 3.99
CA SER A 96 6.42 -17.98 4.66
C SER A 96 7.85 -18.46 4.84
N HIS A 97 8.33 -18.37 6.07
CA HIS A 97 9.69 -18.83 6.34
C HIS A 97 9.80 -20.33 6.29
N TYR A 98 8.72 -21.00 6.62
CA TYR A 98 8.72 -22.45 6.59
C TYR A 98 8.93 -22.98 5.17
N PHE A 99 8.20 -22.39 4.20
CA PHE A 99 8.31 -22.82 2.81
C PHE A 99 9.27 -21.95 1.99
N ASN A 100 9.87 -20.93 2.61
CA ASN A 100 10.80 -20.03 1.94
C ASN A 100 10.15 -19.41 0.72
N PHE A 101 9.02 -18.76 0.93
CA PHE A 101 8.20 -18.29 -0.17
C PHE A 101 7.60 -16.94 0.21
N ARG A 102 7.51 -16.05 -0.79
CA ARG A 102 6.98 -14.70 -0.59
C ARG A 102 5.86 -14.46 -1.59
N VAL A 103 4.81 -13.78 -1.16
CA VAL A 103 3.69 -13.48 -2.02
C VAL A 103 3.27 -12.03 -1.83
N LYS A 104 2.83 -11.42 -2.91
CA LYS A 104 2.33 -10.04 -2.90
C LYS A 104 0.82 -10.08 -3.03
N ILE A 105 0.12 -9.42 -2.12
CA ILE A 105 -1.32 -9.30 -2.15
C ILE A 105 -1.66 -7.87 -2.49
N VAL A 106 -2.55 -7.69 -3.45
CA VAL A 106 -2.92 -6.36 -3.93
C VAL A 106 -4.40 -6.15 -3.75
N SER A 107 -4.76 -5.01 -3.17
CA SER A 107 -6.14 -4.61 -2.99
C SER A 107 -6.28 -3.16 -3.39
N PHE A 108 -7.40 -2.81 -4.01
CA PHE A 108 -7.63 -1.46 -4.48
C PHE A 108 -8.63 -0.75 -3.60
N LEU A 109 -8.48 0.56 -3.50
CA LEU A 109 -9.24 1.36 -2.54
C LEU A 109 -9.53 2.73 -3.14
N SER A 110 -10.77 3.16 -3.07
CA SER A 110 -11.11 4.50 -3.52
C SER A 110 -10.68 5.54 -2.49
N ASP A 111 -10.68 6.80 -2.92
CA ASP A 111 -10.23 7.88 -2.06
C ASP A 111 -11.06 7.97 -0.77
N GLU A 112 -12.35 7.70 -0.88
CA GLU A 112 -13.25 7.84 0.26
C GLU A 112 -13.44 6.56 1.05
N SER A 113 -12.82 5.48 0.62
CA SER A 113 -13.00 4.20 1.29
C SER A 113 -12.00 4.03 2.42
N VAL A 114 -12.26 3.03 3.24
CA VAL A 114 -11.38 2.70 4.35
C VAL A 114 -10.82 1.30 4.17
N ALA A 115 -9.64 1.10 4.70
CA ALA A 115 -9.03 -0.23 4.70
C ALA A 115 -9.38 -0.96 5.98
N VAL A 116 -9.11 -2.24 6.00
CA VAL A 116 -9.37 -3.08 7.17
C VAL A 116 -8.05 -3.41 7.84
N SER A 117 -8.00 -3.22 9.15
CA SER A 117 -6.78 -3.44 9.89
C SER A 117 -6.46 -4.94 10.00
N LEU A 118 -5.18 -5.24 9.94
CA LEU A 118 -4.66 -6.59 10.13
C LEU A 118 -3.99 -6.76 11.48
N CYS A 119 -4.21 -5.85 12.41
CA CYS A 119 -3.51 -5.90 13.70
C CYS A 119 -3.82 -7.19 14.47
N ASN A 120 -5.00 -7.75 14.28
CA ASN A 120 -5.34 -9.01 14.94
C ASN A 120 -4.68 -10.21 14.31
N LEU A 121 -4.17 -10.08 13.09
CA LEU A 121 -3.52 -11.19 12.41
C LEU A 121 -1.99 -11.10 12.46
N PHE A 122 -1.46 -9.89 12.37
CA PHE A 122 -0.01 -9.69 12.29
C PHE A 122 0.39 -8.54 13.20
N LYS A 123 1.38 -8.78 14.06
CA LYS A 123 1.86 -7.72 14.93
C LYS A 123 2.50 -6.58 14.14
N ALA A 124 3.17 -6.90 13.05
CA ALA A 124 3.82 -5.87 12.25
C ALA A 124 2.82 -4.88 11.64
N ALA A 125 1.55 -5.25 11.57
CA ALA A 125 0.55 -4.38 10.97
C ALA A 125 0.42 -3.05 11.71
N ASN A 126 0.66 -3.05 12.99
CA ASN A 126 0.53 -1.80 13.77
C ASN A 126 1.34 -0.67 13.16
N UNK A 127 2.45 -0.93 12.86
CA UNK A 127 3.23 0.01 12.38
C UNK A 127 3.04 0.31 11.05
N LEU A 128 2.98 -0.67 10.41
CA LEU A 128 2.87 -0.49 8.97
C LEU A 128 1.60 0.26 8.57
N GLU A 129 0.49 -0.03 9.24
CA GLU A 129 -0.75 0.66 8.94
C GLU A 129 -0.70 2.13 9.37
N ARG A 130 -0.04 2.41 10.48
CA ARG A 130 0.13 3.80 10.88
C ARG A 130 0.98 4.58 9.87
N GLU A 131 1.98 3.94 9.30
CA GLU A 131 2.80 4.59 8.27
C GLU A 131 1.98 4.89 7.02
N VAL A 132 1.17 3.94 6.58
CA VAL A 132 0.31 4.18 5.43
C VAL A 132 -0.70 5.28 5.72
N TYR A 133 -1.27 5.27 6.93
CA TYR A 133 -2.19 6.33 7.33
C TYR A 133 -1.48 7.68 7.31
N ASP A 134 -0.28 7.75 7.86
CA ASP A 134 0.46 9.01 7.96
C ASP A 134 0.84 9.54 6.58
N MET A 135 1.30 8.68 5.71
CA MET A 135 1.83 9.11 4.42
C MET A 135 0.75 9.31 3.37
N PHE A 136 -0.33 8.54 3.42
CA PHE A 136 -1.36 8.56 2.38
C PHE A 136 -2.73 8.97 2.87
N GLY A 137 -2.95 8.98 4.17
CA GLY A 137 -4.26 9.33 4.71
C GLY A 137 -5.29 8.23 4.60
N ILE A 138 -4.86 6.99 4.46
CA ILE A 138 -5.78 5.86 4.37
C ILE A 138 -6.13 5.40 5.78
N PHE A 139 -7.43 5.43 6.10
CA PHE A 139 -7.90 5.04 7.42
C PHE A 139 -8.08 3.53 7.50
N PHE A 140 -7.67 2.94 8.62
CA PHE A 140 -7.78 1.49 8.83
C PHE A 140 -8.79 1.22 9.92
N VAL A 141 -9.89 0.61 9.53
CA VAL A 141 -10.95 0.24 10.48
C VAL A 141 -10.45 -0.86 11.40
N ASN A 142 -10.76 -0.72 12.67
CA ASN A 142 -10.43 -1.70 13.72
C ASN A 142 -8.96 -1.69 14.10
N HIS A 143 -8.23 -0.66 13.72
CA HIS A 143 -6.89 -0.45 14.26
C HIS A 143 -7.03 0.08 15.69
N PHE A 144 -6.28 -0.48 16.61
CA PHE A 144 -6.48 -0.12 18.01
C PHE A 144 -5.89 1.25 18.37
N ASP A 145 -4.96 1.77 17.60
CA ASP A 145 -4.33 3.06 17.93
C ASP A 145 -3.77 3.70 16.67
N LEU A 146 -4.68 4.18 15.80
CA LEU A 146 -4.29 4.73 14.52
C LEU A 146 -3.96 6.21 14.67
N ARG A 147 -2.67 6.53 14.69
CA ARG A 147 -2.19 7.90 14.78
C ARG A 147 -0.92 8.03 13.97
N ARG A 148 -0.56 9.28 13.69
CA ARG A 148 0.60 9.54 12.85
C ARG A 148 1.88 9.11 13.58
N ILE A 149 2.88 8.78 12.79
CA ILE A 149 4.10 8.18 13.35
C ILE A 149 5.37 8.83 12.81
N LEU A 150 5.39 9.26 11.57
CA LEU A 150 6.60 9.79 10.94
C LEU A 150 6.62 11.30 10.83
N THR A 151 5.47 11.92 10.61
CA THR A 151 5.42 13.37 10.43
C THR A 151 5.41 14.09 11.76
N ASP A 152 5.78 15.37 11.73
CA ASP A 152 5.81 16.19 12.94
C ASP A 152 4.39 16.40 13.47
N TYR A 153 4.33 16.70 14.75
CA TYR A 153 3.08 17.03 15.40
C TYR A 153 2.45 18.24 14.69
N GLY A 154 1.17 18.12 14.37
CA GLY A 154 0.48 19.19 13.67
C GLY A 154 0.78 19.29 12.20
N PHE A 155 1.49 18.32 11.66
CA PHE A 155 1.79 18.31 10.23
C PHE A 155 0.50 18.24 9.43
N GLU A 156 0.41 19.05 8.37
CA GLU A 156 -0.76 19.10 7.51
C GLU A 156 -0.54 18.27 6.26
N GLY A 157 -1.54 17.47 5.92
CA GLY A 157 -1.53 16.71 4.69
C GLY A 157 -0.84 15.37 4.81
N TYR A 158 -0.74 14.70 3.69
CA TYR A 158 -0.18 13.36 3.60
C TYR A 158 0.90 13.34 2.54
N PRO A 159 2.16 13.24 2.96
CA PRO A 159 3.27 13.57 2.07
C PRO A 159 3.44 12.69 0.84
N LEU A 160 2.98 11.44 0.87
CA LEU A 160 3.18 10.56 -0.27
C LEU A 160 2.01 10.55 -1.25
N ARG A 161 0.98 11.35 -1.00
CA ARG A 161 -0.05 11.53 -2.02
C ARG A 161 0.50 12.33 -3.18
N LYS A 162 0.05 11.99 -4.39
CA LYS A 162 0.56 12.67 -5.57
C LYS A 162 0.18 14.15 -5.62
N ASP A 163 -0.90 14.52 -4.98
CA ASP A 163 -1.33 15.92 -4.98
C ASP A 163 -0.78 16.72 -3.80
N PHE A 164 0.13 16.14 -3.02
CA PHE A 164 0.79 16.89 -1.96
C PHE A 164 1.85 17.80 -2.56
N PRO A 165 1.90 19.09 -2.17
CA PRO A 165 2.90 20.00 -2.71
C PRO A 165 4.32 19.56 -2.36
N VAL A 166 5.24 19.80 -3.30
CA VAL A 166 6.63 19.37 -3.11
C VAL A 166 7.24 20.01 -1.85
N THR A 167 6.92 21.29 -1.60
CA THR A 167 7.45 21.98 -0.45
C THR A 167 6.59 21.86 0.80
N GLY A 168 5.43 21.20 0.69
CA GLY A 168 4.52 21.06 1.81
C GLY A 168 3.63 22.28 1.97
N TYR A 169 2.80 22.26 3.02
CA TYR A 169 1.85 23.34 3.29
C TYR A 169 2.35 24.34 4.30
N THR A 170 3.29 23.95 5.14
CA THR A 170 3.79 24.82 6.20
C THR A 170 5.30 24.80 6.20
N GLU A 171 5.84 25.83 6.78
CA GLU A 171 7.29 25.99 6.92
C GLU A 171 7.60 26.24 8.39
N VAL A 172 8.68 25.62 8.89
CA VAL A 172 9.09 25.77 10.27
C VAL A 172 10.30 26.70 10.29
N ARG A 173 10.23 27.71 11.13
CA ARG A 173 11.38 28.57 11.34
C ARG A 173 11.50 28.89 12.81
N TYR A 174 12.73 29.20 13.22
CA TYR A 174 12.97 29.63 14.59
C TYR A 174 12.76 31.14 14.67
N ASP A 175 11.93 31.55 15.61
CA ASP A 175 11.69 32.97 15.82
C ASP A 175 12.56 33.44 16.97
N ASP A 176 13.58 34.23 16.66
CA ASP A 176 14.50 34.75 17.67
C ASP A 176 13.79 35.62 18.69
N THR A 177 12.79 36.36 18.24
CA THR A 177 12.05 37.25 19.13
C THR A 177 11.29 36.46 20.19
N GLU A 178 10.62 35.42 19.77
CA GLU A 178 9.84 34.61 20.70
C GLU A 178 10.60 33.41 21.21
N LYS A 179 11.75 33.15 20.62
CA LYS A 179 12.62 32.04 21.03
C LYS A 179 11.90 30.72 21.01
N CYS A 180 11.19 30.50 19.91
CA CYS A 180 10.46 29.26 19.72
C CYS A 180 10.34 28.97 18.23
N LEU A 181 9.93 27.75 17.92
CA LEU A 181 9.68 27.38 16.55
C LEU A 181 8.31 27.85 16.13
N VAL A 182 8.23 28.41 14.95
CA VAL A 182 6.99 28.93 14.42
C VAL A 182 6.65 28.21 13.13
N TYR A 183 5.41 27.75 13.02
CA TYR A 183 4.90 27.11 11.83
C TYR A 183 4.14 28.14 10.99
N GLU A 184 4.52 28.28 9.76
CA GLU A 184 3.89 29.24 8.87
C GLU A 184 3.36 28.55 7.63
N SER A 185 2.20 29.01 7.15
CA SER A 185 1.68 28.51 5.89
C SER A 185 2.55 28.99 4.75
N LEU A 186 2.82 28.12 3.83
CA LEU A 186 3.61 28.47 2.66
C LEU A 186 2.75 29.18 1.64
N GLU A 187 3.29 30.27 1.10
CA GLU A 187 2.69 30.99 0.00
C GLU A 187 3.70 31.06 -1.11
N LEU A 188 3.41 30.41 -2.21
CA LEU A 188 4.33 30.38 -3.33
C LEU A 188 3.91 31.42 -4.35
N SER A 189 4.86 32.22 -4.78
CA SER A 189 4.57 33.28 -5.75
C SER A 189 4.31 32.76 -7.14
N GLN A 190 4.74 31.54 -7.42
CA GLN A 190 4.51 30.95 -8.72
C GLN A 190 4.29 29.47 -8.53
N GLU A 191 3.58 28.89 -9.48
CA GLU A 191 3.30 27.47 -9.41
C GLU A 191 4.59 26.67 -9.57
N LEU A 192 4.63 25.56 -8.84
CA LEU A 192 5.69 24.61 -9.02
C LEU A 192 5.44 23.82 -10.30
N ARG A 193 6.47 23.69 -11.10
CA ARG A 193 6.35 22.87 -12.27
C ARG A 193 6.54 21.42 -11.91
N SER A 194 5.69 20.59 -12.49
CA SER A 194 5.73 19.17 -12.22
C SER A 194 6.39 18.45 -13.36
N PHE A 195 7.70 18.36 -13.33
CA PHE A 195 8.43 17.71 -14.41
C PHE A 195 8.26 16.21 -14.42
N ASP A 196 7.98 15.65 -13.29
CA ASP A 196 7.84 14.21 -13.17
C ASP A 196 6.57 13.68 -13.78
N THR A 197 5.60 14.54 -14.06
CA THR A 197 4.39 14.09 -14.72
C THR A 197 4.66 13.66 -16.16
N LEU A 198 5.75 14.11 -16.72
CA LEU A 198 6.12 13.75 -18.08
C LEU A 198 7.29 12.81 -18.04
N SER A 199 7.10 11.71 -17.44
CA SER A 199 8.14 10.71 -17.38
C SER A 199 8.40 10.17 -18.78
N PRO A 200 9.55 9.90 -19.00
CA PRO A 200 9.83 9.33 -20.33
C PRO A 200 8.83 8.28 -20.75
N UNK A 201 8.46 7.37 -19.96
CA UNK A 201 7.71 6.37 -20.17
C UNK A 201 6.45 6.61 -20.66
N THR A 202 6.05 7.54 -20.23
CA THR A 202 4.70 7.88 -20.62
C THR A 202 4.63 8.46 -22.03
N ASN A 203 5.73 8.94 -22.51
CA ASN A 203 5.77 9.56 -23.83
C ASN A 203 6.24 8.63 -24.92
N SER A 204 6.61 7.46 -24.58
CA SER A 204 7.11 6.51 -25.57
C SER A 204 5.99 5.65 -26.12
#